data_9ac3150ece9f5a3798fed9ff37869ed3
#
_entry.id   9ac3150ece9f5a3798fed9ff37869ed3
#
_cell.length_a   1.000
_cell.length_b   1.000
_cell.length_c   1.000
_cell.angle_alpha   90.00
_cell.angle_beta   90.00
_cell.angle_gamma   90.00
#
_symmetry.space_group_name_H-M   'P 1'
#
loop_
_entity.id
_entity.type
_entity.pdbx_description
1 polymer ?
#
loop_
_entity_poly.entity_id
_entity_poly.type
_entity_poly.pdbx_seq_one_letter_code
_entity_poly.pdbx_strand_id
1 'polypeptide(L)'
;MSMTGAIVNALAIVAGGAVGLLFQRGIPERVSKTVMIGLGLCVLYIGISGAFACQSILIVIVAMTLGAAAGALLNIDGMIHRLGTWVEAHVHRHEGGPSLAEGFVTASLLCCVGAMAVNGSLDAGIRGDNSILLTKSMIDLVFCAMLATTLGAGVMLAGAAVFVVEGALTLLAGAIAPLLSEATVADLTCAGSLLVAAIGLNQTGATKIKVADYLPALLFVPLIRWLVSLPVWQQIAAWF
;
A
#
# COMPACT_ATOMS: atom_id res chain seq x y z
N MET A 1 20.11 2.60 -13.95
CA MET A 1 18.74 2.09 -13.76
C MET A 1 18.79 0.58 -13.56
N SER A 2 18.22 0.09 -12.49
CA SER A 2 18.16 -1.36 -12.24
C SER A 2 16.76 -1.73 -11.74
N MET A 3 16.07 -2.60 -12.49
CA MET A 3 14.75 -3.14 -12.12
C MET A 3 14.85 -4.35 -11.17
N THR A 4 16.07 -4.78 -10.84
CA THR A 4 16.30 -6.00 -10.05
C THR A 4 15.59 -5.98 -8.72
N GLY A 5 15.64 -4.84 -8.00
CA GLY A 5 14.98 -4.70 -6.70
C GLY A 5 13.46 -4.89 -6.78
N ALA A 6 12.79 -4.23 -7.72
CA ALA A 6 11.34 -4.34 -7.91
C ALA A 6 10.92 -5.78 -8.31
N ILE A 7 11.70 -6.44 -9.18
CA ILE A 7 11.45 -7.84 -9.58
C ILE A 7 11.61 -8.77 -8.37
N VAL A 8 12.71 -8.64 -7.62
CA VAL A 8 12.98 -9.49 -6.45
C VAL A 8 11.89 -9.27 -5.38
N ASN A 9 11.45 -8.03 -5.15
CA ASN A 9 10.40 -7.75 -4.19
C ASN A 9 9.05 -8.37 -4.61
N ALA A 10 8.66 -8.21 -5.87
CA ALA A 10 7.44 -8.84 -6.38
C ALA A 10 7.46 -10.37 -6.24
N LEU A 11 8.59 -11.00 -6.58
CA LEU A 11 8.77 -12.45 -6.42
C LEU A 11 8.76 -12.87 -4.95
N ALA A 12 9.34 -12.07 -4.05
CA ALA A 12 9.34 -12.32 -2.61
C ALA A 12 7.92 -12.31 -2.04
N ILE A 13 7.08 -11.34 -2.47
CA ILE A 13 5.67 -11.27 -2.07
C ILE A 13 4.91 -12.50 -2.56
N VAL A 14 5.08 -12.91 -3.81
CA VAL A 14 4.44 -14.10 -4.36
C VAL A 14 4.91 -15.36 -3.62
N ALA A 15 6.21 -15.50 -3.37
CA ALA A 15 6.77 -16.64 -2.65
C ALA A 15 6.28 -16.68 -1.19
N GLY A 16 6.30 -15.54 -0.49
CA GLY A 16 5.76 -15.42 0.85
C GLY A 16 4.27 -15.78 0.89
N GLY A 17 3.48 -15.22 -0.03
CA GLY A 17 2.06 -15.55 -0.16
C GLY A 17 1.81 -17.05 -0.41
N ALA A 18 2.60 -17.68 -1.29
CA ALA A 18 2.50 -19.12 -1.55
C ALA A 18 2.83 -19.96 -0.31
N VAL A 19 3.88 -19.60 0.43
CA VAL A 19 4.25 -20.25 1.70
C VAL A 19 3.10 -20.10 2.71
N GLY A 20 2.56 -18.87 2.88
CA GLY A 20 1.44 -18.63 3.78
C GLY A 20 0.19 -19.45 3.45
N LEU A 21 -0.12 -19.62 2.16
CA LEU A 21 -1.24 -20.45 1.70
C LEU A 21 -1.07 -21.93 2.04
N LEU A 22 0.16 -22.45 2.00
CA LEU A 22 0.43 -23.84 2.42
C LEU A 22 0.08 -24.06 3.89
N PHE A 23 0.35 -23.07 4.74
CA PHE A 23 0.01 -23.12 6.16
C PHE A 23 -1.46 -22.80 6.45
N GLN A 24 -2.18 -22.14 5.56
CA GLN A 24 -3.62 -21.88 5.71
C GLN A 24 -4.45 -23.16 5.78
N ARG A 25 -4.04 -24.20 5.04
CA ARG A 25 -4.74 -25.50 4.98
C ARG A 25 -4.54 -26.24 6.31
N GLY A 26 -5.59 -26.36 7.09
CA GLY A 26 -5.58 -27.11 8.38
C GLY A 26 -5.65 -26.23 9.62
N ILE A 27 -5.72 -24.92 9.49
CA ILE A 27 -5.95 -24.03 10.63
C ILE A 27 -7.46 -24.01 10.95
N PRO A 28 -7.88 -24.35 12.18
CA PRO A 28 -9.29 -24.25 12.59
C PRO A 28 -9.79 -22.80 12.46
N GLU A 29 -11.06 -22.61 12.05
CA GLU A 29 -11.65 -21.29 11.82
C GLU A 29 -11.53 -20.34 13.03
N ARG A 30 -11.66 -20.88 14.24
CA ARG A 30 -11.49 -20.14 15.50
C ARG A 30 -10.07 -19.58 15.62
N VAL A 31 -9.05 -20.35 15.26
CA VAL A 31 -7.65 -19.94 15.31
C VAL A 31 -7.39 -18.88 14.25
N SER A 32 -7.87 -19.11 13.01
CA SER A 32 -7.75 -18.15 11.91
C SER A 32 -8.34 -16.79 12.28
N LYS A 33 -9.55 -16.74 12.85
CA LYS A 33 -10.18 -15.50 13.32
C LYS A 33 -9.35 -14.79 14.40
N THR A 34 -8.83 -15.54 15.37
CA THR A 34 -8.02 -14.95 16.43
C THR A 34 -6.70 -14.39 15.89
N VAL A 35 -6.04 -15.12 14.97
CA VAL A 35 -4.83 -14.66 14.29
C VAL A 35 -5.10 -13.42 13.44
N MET A 36 -6.22 -13.38 12.71
CA MET A 36 -6.62 -12.21 11.91
C MET A 36 -6.78 -10.95 12.76
N ILE A 37 -7.44 -11.06 13.91
CA ILE A 37 -7.56 -9.92 14.86
C ILE A 37 -6.18 -9.50 15.37
N GLY A 38 -5.30 -10.45 15.73
CA GLY A 38 -3.93 -10.16 16.16
C GLY A 38 -3.11 -9.45 15.07
N LEU A 39 -3.20 -9.91 13.82
CA LEU A 39 -2.59 -9.23 12.67
C LEU A 39 -3.18 -7.85 12.46
N GLY A 40 -4.51 -7.70 12.59
CA GLY A 40 -5.19 -6.41 12.52
C GLY A 40 -4.66 -5.39 13.52
N LEU A 41 -4.36 -5.82 14.76
CA LEU A 41 -3.73 -4.97 15.76
C LEU A 41 -2.29 -4.59 15.38
N CYS A 42 -1.51 -5.51 14.81
CA CYS A 42 -0.16 -5.21 14.31
C CYS A 42 -0.21 -4.21 13.15
N VAL A 43 -1.12 -4.43 12.21
CA VAL A 43 -1.35 -3.52 11.06
C VAL A 43 -1.78 -2.14 11.53
N LEU A 44 -2.67 -2.07 12.52
CA LEU A 44 -3.08 -0.80 13.14
C LEU A 44 -1.89 -0.07 13.78
N TYR A 45 -1.05 -0.79 14.52
CA TYR A 45 0.17 -0.23 15.10
C TYR A 45 1.11 0.33 14.03
N ILE A 46 1.35 -0.43 12.94
CA ILE A 46 2.18 0.02 11.81
C ILE A 46 1.60 1.28 11.18
N GLY A 47 0.28 1.31 10.93
CA GLY A 47 -0.40 2.47 10.38
C GLY A 47 -0.30 3.71 11.28
N ILE A 48 -0.55 3.58 12.57
CA ILE A 48 -0.41 4.70 13.52
C ILE A 48 1.04 5.17 13.57
N SER A 49 2.00 4.26 13.67
CA SER A 49 3.44 4.62 13.75
C SER A 49 3.91 5.35 12.50
N GLY A 50 3.49 4.92 11.30
CA GLY A 50 3.84 5.58 10.05
C GLY A 50 3.16 6.94 9.86
N ALA A 51 1.98 7.16 10.45
CA ALA A 51 1.27 8.43 10.38
C ALA A 51 2.04 9.57 11.10
N PHE A 52 2.88 9.27 12.07
CA PHE A 52 3.74 10.27 12.72
C PHE A 52 4.87 10.82 11.83
N ALA A 53 5.11 10.22 10.66
CA ALA A 53 6.09 10.75 9.70
C ALA A 53 5.63 12.06 9.03
N CYS A 54 4.40 12.50 9.26
CA CYS A 54 3.76 13.66 8.65
C CYS A 54 4.57 14.95 8.84
N GLN A 55 4.83 15.66 7.74
CA GLN A 55 5.42 17.01 7.78
C GLN A 55 4.36 18.11 7.71
N SER A 56 3.29 17.91 6.92
CA SER A 56 2.21 18.87 6.80
C SER A 56 0.85 18.17 6.86
N ILE A 57 0.27 18.16 8.05
CA ILE A 57 -1.05 17.55 8.27
C ILE A 57 -2.13 18.21 7.41
N LEU A 58 -2.02 19.50 7.09
CA LEU A 58 -2.99 20.19 6.24
C LEU A 58 -3.01 19.63 4.82
N ILE A 59 -1.84 19.33 4.25
CA ILE A 59 -1.74 18.71 2.92
C ILE A 59 -2.38 17.31 2.95
N VAL A 60 -2.10 16.54 4.00
CA VAL A 60 -2.67 15.21 4.16
C VAL A 60 -4.19 15.27 4.30
N ILE A 61 -4.74 16.20 5.10
CA ILE A 61 -6.19 16.37 5.27
C ILE A 61 -6.84 16.69 3.91
N VAL A 62 -6.31 17.67 3.17
CA VAL A 62 -6.86 18.06 1.87
C VAL A 62 -6.75 16.90 0.87
N ALA A 63 -5.61 16.21 0.81
CA ALA A 63 -5.41 15.07 -0.08
C ALA A 63 -6.36 13.91 0.25
N MET A 64 -6.53 13.58 1.54
CA MET A 64 -7.46 12.54 2.00
C MET A 64 -8.90 12.88 1.67
N THR A 65 -9.32 14.15 1.85
CA THR A 65 -10.68 14.60 1.57
C THR A 65 -10.98 14.56 0.07
N LEU A 66 -10.08 15.12 -0.76
CA LEU A 66 -10.23 15.09 -2.21
C LEU A 66 -10.12 13.66 -2.76
N GLY A 67 -9.19 12.88 -2.21
CA GLY A 67 -9.02 11.48 -2.58
C GLY A 67 -10.24 10.64 -2.28
N ALA A 68 -10.82 10.78 -1.10
CA ALA A 68 -12.06 10.11 -0.72
C ALA A 68 -13.23 10.50 -1.63
N ALA A 69 -13.38 11.79 -1.92
CA ALA A 69 -14.43 12.28 -2.82
C ALA A 69 -14.25 11.70 -4.24
N ALA A 70 -13.05 11.77 -4.79
CA ALA A 70 -12.75 11.22 -6.10
C ALA A 70 -12.95 9.70 -6.16
N GLY A 71 -12.45 8.97 -5.17
CA GLY A 71 -12.55 7.51 -5.12
C GLY A 71 -13.98 7.03 -4.93
N ALA A 72 -14.76 7.69 -4.10
CA ALA A 72 -16.18 7.38 -3.92
C ALA A 72 -16.99 7.67 -5.19
N LEU A 73 -16.72 8.79 -5.89
CA LEU A 73 -17.36 9.10 -7.17
C LEU A 73 -17.02 8.07 -8.25
N LEU A 74 -15.78 7.61 -8.30
CA LEU A 74 -15.32 6.58 -9.24
C LEU A 74 -15.71 5.17 -8.78
N ASN A 75 -16.17 5.01 -7.54
CA ASN A 75 -16.49 3.71 -6.91
C ASN A 75 -15.32 2.71 -7.03
N ILE A 76 -14.13 3.15 -6.62
CA ILE A 76 -12.88 2.37 -6.76
C ILE A 76 -12.97 1.07 -5.96
N ASP A 77 -13.50 1.12 -4.75
CA ASP A 77 -13.74 -0.07 -3.92
C ASP A 77 -14.61 -1.11 -4.64
N GLY A 78 -15.70 -0.66 -5.25
CA GLY A 78 -16.56 -1.53 -6.06
C GLY A 78 -15.87 -2.08 -7.31
N MET A 79 -14.99 -1.31 -7.96
CA MET A 79 -14.20 -1.79 -9.12
C MET A 79 -13.22 -2.89 -8.70
N ILE A 80 -12.48 -2.68 -7.61
CA ILE A 80 -11.52 -3.67 -7.10
C ILE A 80 -12.25 -4.94 -6.66
N HIS A 81 -13.41 -4.79 -6.01
CA HIS A 81 -14.22 -5.93 -5.59
C HIS A 81 -14.74 -6.74 -6.79
N ARG A 82 -15.20 -6.08 -7.86
CA ARG A 82 -15.59 -6.74 -9.12
C ARG A 82 -14.42 -7.46 -9.78
N LEU A 83 -13.24 -6.84 -9.78
CA LEU A 83 -12.04 -7.48 -10.30
C LEU A 83 -11.67 -8.73 -9.49
N GLY A 84 -11.74 -8.63 -8.16
CA GLY A 84 -11.52 -9.78 -7.26
C GLY A 84 -12.48 -10.93 -7.54
N THR A 85 -13.78 -10.65 -7.63
CA THR A 85 -14.80 -11.67 -7.93
C THR A 85 -14.65 -12.27 -9.34
N TRP A 86 -14.24 -11.45 -10.32
CA TRP A 86 -13.93 -11.95 -11.66
C TRP A 86 -12.75 -12.93 -11.66
N VAL A 87 -11.67 -12.62 -10.93
CA VAL A 87 -10.51 -13.52 -10.75
C VAL A 87 -10.95 -14.79 -10.00
N GLU A 88 -11.75 -14.66 -8.93
CA GLU A 88 -12.28 -15.80 -8.16
C GLU A 88 -13.07 -16.77 -9.05
N ALA A 89 -13.91 -16.24 -9.95
CA ALA A 89 -14.69 -17.07 -10.87
C ALA A 89 -13.82 -17.88 -11.85
N HIS A 90 -12.60 -17.40 -12.18
CA HIS A 90 -11.71 -18.09 -13.10
C HIS A 90 -10.72 -19.05 -12.42
N VAL A 91 -10.52 -18.92 -11.11
CA VAL A 91 -9.52 -19.72 -10.35
C VAL A 91 -10.14 -20.93 -9.63
N HIS A 92 -11.43 -21.27 -9.84
CA HIS A 92 -12.11 -22.41 -9.20
C HIS A 92 -11.84 -22.49 -7.68
N ARG A 93 -12.27 -21.50 -6.93
CA ARG A 93 -12.05 -21.44 -5.49
C ARG A 93 -13.21 -22.04 -4.71
N HIS A 94 -12.89 -22.74 -3.62
CA HIS A 94 -13.90 -23.24 -2.67
C HIS A 94 -14.64 -22.06 -2.02
N GLU A 95 -15.97 -22.13 -1.99
CA GLU A 95 -16.83 -21.16 -1.31
C GLU A 95 -16.48 -21.10 0.19
N GLY A 96 -16.30 -19.88 0.73
CA GLY A 96 -16.11 -19.64 2.16
C GLY A 96 -14.71 -19.18 2.61
N GLY A 97 -13.78 -18.90 1.66
CA GLY A 97 -12.47 -18.30 1.99
C GLY A 97 -12.50 -16.76 2.05
N PRO A 98 -11.43 -16.12 2.58
CA PRO A 98 -11.30 -14.67 2.60
C PRO A 98 -11.32 -14.08 1.19
N SER A 99 -11.86 -12.86 1.02
CA SER A 99 -11.98 -12.19 -0.28
C SER A 99 -10.61 -11.93 -0.91
N LEU A 100 -10.44 -12.28 -2.19
CA LEU A 100 -9.22 -11.95 -2.94
C LEU A 100 -8.99 -10.45 -2.99
N ALA A 101 -10.05 -9.64 -3.08
CA ALA A 101 -9.97 -8.20 -3.10
C ALA A 101 -9.41 -7.65 -1.78
N GLU A 102 -9.86 -8.16 -0.64
CA GLU A 102 -9.37 -7.73 0.68
C GLU A 102 -7.89 -8.06 0.86
N GLY A 103 -7.48 -9.30 0.53
CA GLY A 103 -6.07 -9.71 0.60
C GLY A 103 -5.18 -8.88 -0.34
N PHE A 104 -5.66 -8.61 -1.56
CA PHE A 104 -4.96 -7.80 -2.54
C PHE A 104 -4.76 -6.35 -2.06
N VAL A 105 -5.84 -5.68 -1.63
CA VAL A 105 -5.77 -4.26 -1.19
C VAL A 105 -4.90 -4.13 0.06
N THR A 106 -5.10 -5.01 1.04
CA THR A 106 -4.32 -5.00 2.28
C THR A 106 -2.83 -5.17 2.01
N ALA A 107 -2.44 -6.21 1.29
CA ALA A 107 -1.03 -6.48 1.02
C ALA A 107 -0.42 -5.42 0.10
N SER A 108 -1.15 -4.94 -0.92
CA SER A 108 -0.67 -3.88 -1.81
C SER A 108 -0.39 -2.59 -1.07
N LEU A 109 -1.30 -2.16 -0.19
CA LEU A 109 -1.10 -0.93 0.59
C LEU A 109 0.07 -1.08 1.56
N LEU A 110 0.14 -2.18 2.30
CA LEU A 110 1.25 -2.42 3.23
C LEU A 110 2.61 -2.47 2.54
N CYS A 111 2.68 -3.07 1.34
CA CYS A 111 3.94 -3.22 0.61
C CYS A 111 4.28 -2.01 -0.26
N CYS A 112 3.30 -1.29 -0.83
CA CYS A 112 3.57 -0.13 -1.69
C CYS A 112 3.72 1.17 -0.91
N VAL A 113 3.06 1.29 0.27
CA VAL A 113 3.05 2.51 1.05
C VAL A 113 4.16 2.50 2.09
N GLY A 114 5.08 3.43 1.96
CA GLY A 114 6.17 3.59 2.90
C GLY A 114 7.41 4.19 2.24
N ALA A 115 8.22 4.89 3.04
CA ALA A 115 9.43 5.55 2.57
C ALA A 115 10.41 4.58 1.89
N MET A 116 10.47 3.32 2.32
CA MET A 116 11.38 2.32 1.74
C MET A 116 11.00 1.97 0.29
N ALA A 117 9.70 1.88 -0.05
CA ALA A 117 9.27 1.60 -1.42
C ALA A 117 9.63 2.76 -2.35
N VAL A 118 9.33 4.01 -1.93
CA VAL A 118 9.60 5.21 -2.73
C VAL A 118 11.11 5.46 -2.84
N ASN A 119 11.82 5.59 -1.72
CA ASN A 119 13.25 5.91 -1.72
C ASN A 119 14.08 4.79 -2.37
N GLY A 120 13.75 3.53 -2.09
CA GLY A 120 14.42 2.39 -2.71
C GLY A 120 14.23 2.33 -4.22
N SER A 121 13.04 2.65 -4.72
CA SER A 121 12.77 2.73 -6.16
C SER A 121 13.51 3.91 -6.82
N LEU A 122 13.57 5.07 -6.15
CA LEU A 122 14.33 6.23 -6.64
C LEU A 122 15.84 5.93 -6.68
N ASP A 123 16.40 5.32 -5.64
CA ASP A 123 17.82 4.94 -5.61
C ASP A 123 18.15 3.89 -6.68
N ALA A 124 17.30 2.89 -6.87
CA ALA A 124 17.44 1.90 -7.94
C ALA A 124 17.39 2.56 -9.34
N GLY A 125 16.51 3.54 -9.53
CA GLY A 125 16.35 4.25 -10.79
C GLY A 125 17.47 5.24 -11.09
N ILE A 126 17.92 6.02 -10.12
CA ILE A 126 18.90 7.10 -10.29
C ILE A 126 20.33 6.57 -10.17
N ARG A 127 20.61 5.77 -9.13
CA ARG A 127 21.95 5.30 -8.77
C ARG A 127 22.21 3.85 -9.14
N GLY A 128 21.16 3.09 -9.48
CA GLY A 128 21.24 1.65 -9.72
C GLY A 128 21.42 0.83 -8.42
N ASP A 129 21.26 1.46 -7.25
CA ASP A 129 21.38 0.81 -5.95
C ASP A 129 20.05 0.17 -5.53
N ASN A 130 20.05 -1.15 -5.39
CA ASN A 130 18.87 -1.93 -5.01
C ASN A 130 18.85 -2.33 -3.52
N SER A 131 19.82 -1.90 -2.72
CA SER A 131 20.01 -2.38 -1.33
C SER A 131 18.74 -2.19 -0.47
N ILE A 132 18.06 -1.04 -0.61
CA ILE A 132 16.82 -0.75 0.13
C ILE A 132 15.70 -1.69 -0.32
N LEU A 133 15.51 -1.87 -1.64
CA LEU A 133 14.45 -2.77 -2.16
C LEU A 133 14.72 -4.23 -1.82
N LEU A 134 15.98 -4.68 -1.83
CA LEU A 134 16.34 -6.05 -1.44
C LEU A 134 16.08 -6.29 0.05
N THR A 135 16.43 -5.33 0.91
CA THR A 135 16.10 -5.40 2.34
C THR A 135 14.58 -5.46 2.55
N LYS A 136 13.85 -4.60 1.83
CA LYS A 136 12.39 -4.59 1.84
C LYS A 136 11.80 -5.92 1.37
N SER A 137 12.38 -6.53 0.33
CA SER A 137 11.91 -7.83 -0.18
C SER A 137 11.92 -8.94 0.89
N MET A 138 12.92 -8.93 1.77
CA MET A 138 12.98 -9.89 2.88
C MET A 138 11.87 -9.63 3.91
N ILE A 139 11.59 -8.37 4.19
CA ILE A 139 10.50 -7.97 5.11
C ILE A 139 9.16 -8.35 4.49
N ASP A 140 8.92 -7.98 3.25
CA ASP A 140 7.67 -8.23 2.53
C ASP A 140 7.39 -9.74 2.37
N LEU A 141 8.44 -10.56 2.13
CA LEU A 141 8.32 -12.02 2.07
C LEU A 141 7.73 -12.58 3.36
N VAL A 142 8.32 -12.24 4.51
CA VAL A 142 7.85 -12.73 5.81
C VAL A 142 6.45 -12.20 6.12
N PHE A 143 6.23 -10.92 5.85
CA PHE A 143 4.96 -10.26 6.15
C PHE A 143 3.82 -10.81 5.28
N CYS A 144 4.04 -11.00 3.99
CA CYS A 144 3.06 -11.59 3.07
C CYS A 144 2.81 -13.07 3.36
N ALA A 145 3.82 -13.82 3.86
CA ALA A 145 3.58 -15.18 4.33
C ALA A 145 2.62 -15.18 5.52
N MET A 146 2.79 -14.28 6.49
CA MET A 146 1.88 -14.17 7.63
C MET A 146 0.48 -13.71 7.18
N LEU A 147 0.37 -12.70 6.31
CA LEU A 147 -0.92 -12.22 5.82
C LEU A 147 -1.67 -13.29 5.04
N ALA A 148 -1.00 -14.06 4.20
CA ALA A 148 -1.63 -15.07 3.37
C ALA A 148 -2.23 -16.24 4.16
N THR A 149 -1.77 -16.48 5.39
CA THR A 149 -2.40 -17.49 6.28
C THR A 149 -3.84 -17.12 6.64
N THR A 150 -4.17 -15.82 6.64
CA THR A 150 -5.49 -15.32 7.03
C THR A 150 -6.27 -14.73 5.85
N LEU A 151 -5.60 -13.95 4.99
CA LEU A 151 -6.22 -13.25 3.86
C LEU A 151 -6.15 -14.04 2.54
N GLY A 152 -5.48 -15.18 2.54
CA GLY A 152 -5.49 -16.11 1.41
C GLY A 152 -4.72 -15.61 0.18
N ALA A 153 -5.12 -16.14 -0.99
CA ALA A 153 -4.39 -15.96 -2.25
C ALA A 153 -4.39 -14.51 -2.78
N GLY A 154 -5.28 -13.64 -2.31
CA GLY A 154 -5.29 -12.23 -2.68
C GLY A 154 -3.97 -11.52 -2.39
N VAL A 155 -3.26 -11.96 -1.34
CA VAL A 155 -1.94 -11.44 -0.98
C VAL A 155 -0.90 -11.62 -2.09
N MET A 156 -0.94 -12.74 -2.82
CA MET A 156 -0.01 -12.99 -3.94
C MET A 156 -0.21 -12.01 -5.09
N LEU A 157 -1.45 -11.57 -5.33
CA LEU A 157 -1.74 -10.59 -6.38
C LEU A 157 -1.10 -9.23 -6.09
N ALA A 158 -0.83 -8.91 -4.82
CA ALA A 158 -0.11 -7.71 -4.44
C ALA A 158 1.30 -7.65 -5.04
N GLY A 159 1.94 -8.79 -5.31
CA GLY A 159 3.23 -8.83 -6.01
C GLY A 159 3.18 -8.13 -7.38
N ALA A 160 2.09 -8.28 -8.13
CA ALA A 160 1.91 -7.59 -9.40
C ALA A 160 1.73 -6.07 -9.20
N ALA A 161 0.94 -5.65 -8.20
CA ALA A 161 0.78 -4.23 -7.89
C ALA A 161 2.09 -3.58 -7.44
N VAL A 162 2.84 -4.24 -6.58
CA VAL A 162 4.16 -3.78 -6.11
C VAL A 162 5.14 -3.68 -7.27
N PHE A 163 5.18 -4.68 -8.16
CA PHE A 163 6.02 -4.62 -9.36
C PHE A 163 5.68 -3.41 -10.25
N VAL A 164 4.39 -3.15 -10.46
CA VAL A 164 3.96 -2.00 -11.27
C VAL A 164 4.33 -0.68 -10.59
N VAL A 165 4.07 -0.54 -9.29
CA VAL A 165 4.35 0.70 -8.55
C VAL A 165 5.85 0.94 -8.42
N GLU A 166 6.62 -0.01 -7.86
CA GLU A 166 8.07 0.14 -7.67
C GLU A 166 8.81 0.20 -9.02
N GLY A 167 8.35 -0.58 -10.00
CA GLY A 167 8.88 -0.54 -11.36
C GLY A 167 8.64 0.80 -12.04
N ALA A 168 7.44 1.34 -11.96
CA ALA A 168 7.12 2.66 -12.50
C ALA A 168 7.94 3.77 -11.80
N LEU A 169 8.04 3.74 -10.46
CA LEU A 169 8.88 4.66 -9.71
C LEU A 169 10.36 4.58 -10.13
N THR A 170 10.87 3.37 -10.31
CA THR A 170 12.26 3.13 -10.75
C THR A 170 12.50 3.64 -12.17
N LEU A 171 11.59 3.34 -13.10
CA LEU A 171 11.71 3.77 -14.51
C LEU A 171 11.57 5.27 -14.69
N LEU A 172 10.67 5.89 -13.93
CA LEU A 172 10.38 7.31 -13.98
C LEU A 172 11.20 8.13 -12.97
N ALA A 173 12.13 7.52 -12.23
CA ALA A 173 12.85 8.14 -11.13
C ALA A 173 13.47 9.50 -11.49
N GLY A 174 14.10 9.62 -12.65
CA GLY A 174 14.69 10.87 -13.12
C GLY A 174 13.67 12.01 -13.33
N ALA A 175 12.45 11.66 -13.73
CA ALA A 175 11.39 12.63 -13.99
C ALA A 175 10.61 13.00 -12.70
N ILE A 176 10.41 12.03 -11.81
CA ILE A 176 9.55 12.22 -10.63
C ILE A 176 10.33 12.58 -9.35
N ALA A 177 11.65 12.34 -9.30
CA ALA A 177 12.47 12.69 -8.14
C ALA A 177 12.31 14.16 -7.69
N PRO A 178 12.22 15.16 -8.61
CA PRO A 178 12.00 16.55 -8.19
C PRO A 178 10.63 16.78 -7.51
N LEU A 179 9.63 15.94 -7.80
CA LEU A 179 8.29 16.02 -7.20
C LEU A 179 8.21 15.27 -5.86
N LEU A 180 9.09 14.29 -5.65
CA LEU A 180 9.14 13.44 -4.47
C LEU A 180 10.25 13.90 -3.50
N SER A 181 10.18 15.17 -3.07
CA SER A 181 11.04 15.66 -2.00
C SER A 181 10.84 14.83 -0.71
N GLU A 182 11.78 14.86 0.22
CA GLU A 182 11.67 14.18 1.52
C GLU A 182 10.36 14.53 2.24
N ALA A 183 9.94 15.78 2.16
CA ALA A 183 8.69 16.24 2.72
C ALA A 183 7.46 15.65 2.01
N THR A 184 7.52 15.47 0.67
CA THR A 184 6.44 14.82 -0.09
C THR A 184 6.35 13.34 0.26
N VAL A 185 7.50 12.66 0.36
CA VAL A 185 7.57 11.25 0.77
C VAL A 185 7.04 11.05 2.19
N ALA A 186 7.37 11.97 3.11
CA ALA A 186 6.88 11.93 4.48
C ALA A 186 5.34 12.08 4.55
N ASP A 187 4.76 13.04 3.84
CA ASP A 187 3.30 13.23 3.80
C ASP A 187 2.60 12.09 3.06
N LEU A 188 3.21 11.54 2.01
CA LEU A 188 2.71 10.37 1.30
C LEU A 188 2.70 9.12 2.21
N THR A 189 3.79 8.94 2.98
CA THR A 189 3.88 7.89 3.99
C THR A 189 2.80 8.06 5.06
N CYS A 190 2.57 9.28 5.52
CA CYS A 190 1.50 9.58 6.47
C CYS A 190 0.12 9.20 5.91
N ALA A 191 -0.23 9.71 4.72
CA ALA A 191 -1.53 9.42 4.09
C ALA A 191 -1.76 7.91 3.93
N GLY A 192 -0.77 7.20 3.38
CA GLY A 192 -0.88 5.76 3.22
C GLY A 192 -0.91 4.99 4.53
N SER A 193 -0.20 5.47 5.55
CA SER A 193 -0.22 4.86 6.88
C SER A 193 -1.58 5.02 7.56
N LEU A 194 -2.31 6.12 7.30
CA LEU A 194 -3.71 6.26 7.73
C LEU A 194 -4.61 5.21 7.06
N LEU A 195 -4.37 4.90 5.78
CA LEU A 195 -5.11 3.82 5.09
C LEU A 195 -4.77 2.45 5.68
N VAL A 196 -3.50 2.21 6.01
CA VAL A 196 -3.06 0.98 6.70
C VAL A 196 -3.71 0.86 8.08
N ALA A 197 -3.81 1.96 8.84
CA ALA A 197 -4.52 1.96 10.12
C ALA A 197 -6.01 1.62 9.94
N ALA A 198 -6.67 2.16 8.91
CA ALA A 198 -8.06 1.83 8.58
C ALA A 198 -8.23 0.34 8.23
N ILE A 199 -7.27 -0.28 7.51
CA ILE A 199 -7.25 -1.73 7.27
C ILE A 199 -7.17 -2.49 8.59
N GLY A 200 -6.25 -2.10 9.48
CA GLY A 200 -6.12 -2.72 10.80
C GLY A 200 -7.43 -2.68 11.60
N LEU A 201 -8.12 -1.54 11.60
CA LEU A 201 -9.44 -1.39 12.23
C LEU A 201 -10.50 -2.32 11.60
N ASN A 202 -10.50 -2.44 10.26
CA ASN A 202 -11.42 -3.35 9.58
C ASN A 202 -11.14 -4.82 9.94
N GLN A 203 -9.87 -5.23 10.00
CA GLN A 203 -9.47 -6.61 10.34
C GLN A 203 -9.83 -6.98 11.78
N THR A 204 -9.82 -6.02 12.72
CA THR A 204 -10.30 -6.24 14.08
C THR A 204 -11.83 -6.35 14.16
N GLY A 205 -12.55 -6.03 13.09
CA GLY A 205 -14.01 -5.98 13.06
C GLY A 205 -14.60 -4.69 13.65
N ALA A 206 -13.76 -3.74 14.05
CA ALA A 206 -14.21 -2.48 14.66
C ALA A 206 -14.90 -1.54 13.66
N THR A 207 -14.51 -1.61 12.37
CA THR A 207 -15.03 -0.74 11.30
C THR A 207 -15.24 -1.51 10.00
N LYS A 208 -15.87 -0.82 9.01
CA LYS A 208 -16.05 -1.28 7.63
C LYS A 208 -15.72 -0.15 6.66
N ILE A 209 -14.55 0.44 6.79
CA ILE A 209 -14.09 1.55 5.96
C ILE A 209 -13.75 1.00 4.56
N LYS A 210 -14.27 1.62 3.51
CA LYS A 210 -13.93 1.32 2.11
C LYS A 210 -12.58 1.94 1.78
N VAL A 211 -11.50 1.30 2.22
CA VAL A 211 -10.14 1.85 2.15
C VAL A 211 -9.71 2.13 0.71
N ALA A 212 -10.17 1.33 -0.24
CA ALA A 212 -9.83 1.49 -1.65
C ALA A 212 -10.34 2.82 -2.24
N ASP A 213 -11.46 3.37 -1.74
CA ASP A 213 -11.96 4.68 -2.19
C ASP A 213 -11.04 5.84 -1.78
N TYR A 214 -10.10 5.64 -0.86
CA TYR A 214 -9.11 6.63 -0.45
C TYR A 214 -7.78 6.54 -1.24
N LEU A 215 -7.58 5.53 -2.09
CA LEU A 215 -6.35 5.37 -2.88
C LEU A 215 -5.95 6.62 -3.70
N PRO A 216 -6.89 7.38 -4.29
CA PRO A 216 -6.53 8.60 -5.02
C PRO A 216 -5.82 9.63 -4.14
N ALA A 217 -6.00 9.62 -2.81
CA ALA A 217 -5.29 10.53 -1.91
C ALA A 217 -3.77 10.42 -2.06
N LEU A 218 -3.24 9.23 -2.35
CA LEU A 218 -1.81 9.02 -2.57
C LEU A 218 -1.29 9.77 -3.81
N LEU A 219 -2.14 10.03 -4.80
CA LEU A 219 -1.80 10.84 -5.96
C LEU A 219 -1.97 12.34 -5.68
N PHE A 220 -2.94 12.70 -4.83
CA PHE A 220 -3.19 14.10 -4.48
C PHE A 220 -2.09 14.69 -3.59
N VAL A 221 -1.44 13.90 -2.72
CA VAL A 221 -0.36 14.40 -1.85
C VAL A 221 0.76 15.06 -2.67
N PRO A 222 1.45 14.37 -3.61
CA PRO A 222 2.51 14.99 -4.40
C PRO A 222 1.99 16.12 -5.29
N LEU A 223 0.76 16.00 -5.80
CA LEU A 223 0.13 17.05 -6.62
C LEU A 223 -0.07 18.35 -5.81
N ILE A 224 -0.62 18.26 -4.60
CA ILE A 224 -0.85 19.40 -3.73
C ILE A 224 0.48 20.02 -3.30
N ARG A 225 1.47 19.18 -2.94
CA ARG A 225 2.82 19.64 -2.61
C ARG A 225 3.44 20.43 -3.75
N TRP A 226 3.35 19.90 -4.97
CA TRP A 226 3.84 20.59 -6.16
C TRP A 226 3.10 21.92 -6.37
N LEU A 227 1.77 21.95 -6.27
CA LEU A 227 0.99 23.17 -6.39
C LEU A 227 1.40 24.23 -5.36
N VAL A 228 1.56 23.83 -4.07
CA VAL A 228 1.97 24.76 -2.98
C VAL A 228 3.41 25.25 -3.18
N SER A 229 4.27 24.51 -3.86
CA SER A 229 5.66 24.92 -4.14
C SER A 229 5.75 25.98 -5.26
N LEU A 230 4.67 26.24 -6.01
CA LEU A 230 4.67 27.26 -7.05
C LEU A 230 4.83 28.67 -6.45
N PRO A 231 5.59 29.56 -7.13
CA PRO A 231 5.93 30.89 -6.59
C PRO A 231 4.71 31.77 -6.29
N VAL A 232 3.58 31.53 -6.95
CA VAL A 232 2.31 32.25 -6.70
C VAL A 232 1.83 32.04 -5.25
N TRP A 233 1.93 30.82 -4.73
CA TRP A 233 1.49 30.51 -3.38
C TRP A 233 2.47 31.04 -2.32
N GLN A 234 3.76 31.08 -2.61
CA GLN A 234 4.77 31.66 -1.73
C GLN A 234 4.56 33.19 -1.59
N GLN A 235 4.13 33.87 -2.64
CA GLN A 235 3.75 35.29 -2.59
C GLN A 235 2.51 35.52 -1.75
N ILE A 236 1.49 34.66 -1.85
CA ILE A 236 0.26 34.75 -1.05
C ILE A 236 0.54 34.50 0.43
N ALA A 237 1.38 33.48 0.74
CA ALA A 237 1.79 33.17 2.11
C ALA A 237 2.62 34.27 2.79
N ALA A 238 3.30 35.10 1.99
CA ALA A 238 4.04 36.26 2.52
C ALA A 238 3.16 37.46 2.88
N TRP A 239 1.86 37.40 2.57
CA TRP A 239 0.87 38.44 2.90
C TRP A 239 0.11 38.15 4.21
N PHE A 240 0.29 36.96 4.80
CA PHE A 240 -0.26 36.51 6.08
C PHE A 240 0.84 36.21 7.09
#